data_b7eab85bd4eaff885eb8055fa85a22ba
#
_entry.id   b7eab85bd4eaff885eb8055fa85a22ba
#
_cell.length_a   1.000
_cell.length_b   1.000
_cell.length_c   1.000
_cell.angle_alpha   90.00
_cell.angle_beta   90.00
_cell.angle_gamma   90.00
#
_symmetry.space_group_name_H-M   'P 1'
#
loop_
_entity.id
_entity.type
_entity.pdbx_description
1 polymer ?
#
loop_
_entity_poly.entity_id
_entity_poly.type
_entity_poly.pdbx_seq_one_letter_code
_entity_poly.pdbx_strand_id
1 'polypeptide(L)'
;MNEAVREDMSSNYDLAKTEADKIDAQIVETLKSGHSFRVEAGAGSGKTYSLNRVIEWIQANKWSDYSRKKQNVVCITYTNAAVDVIAERLAKDSFILPSTIHSFAWNAIKQYQKFLIDTVTTNDEYRADDGDFNQVMEVTYTLGHRYKENGIQYLYHDDVLKLFCALLDNTKFRRVFANKYPLILIDEYQDTYKPIIDRFIGHFIEKETGPQF
;
A
#
# COMPACT_ATOMS: atom_id res chain seq x y z
N MET A 1 -16.84 34.21 -25.63
CA MET A 1 -17.33 32.96 -25.02
C MET A 1 -18.67 33.29 -24.40
N ASN A 2 -19.76 32.69 -24.93
CA ASN A 2 -21.15 33.07 -24.67
C ASN A 2 -21.55 32.80 -23.21
N GLU A 3 -22.35 33.64 -22.60
CA GLU A 3 -22.82 33.58 -21.21
C GLU A 3 -23.53 32.24 -20.91
N ALA A 4 -24.29 31.71 -21.86
CA ALA A 4 -24.93 30.38 -21.79
C ALA A 4 -23.95 29.21 -21.65
N VAL A 5 -22.73 29.29 -22.24
CA VAL A 5 -21.70 28.27 -22.12
C VAL A 5 -21.04 28.33 -20.73
N ARG A 6 -20.97 29.51 -20.11
CA ARG A 6 -20.46 29.68 -18.74
C ARG A 6 -21.43 29.15 -17.68
N GLU A 7 -22.74 29.38 -17.88
CA GLU A 7 -23.80 28.87 -16.99
C GLU A 7 -23.87 27.32 -17.05
N ASP A 8 -23.79 26.74 -18.26
CA ASP A 8 -23.81 25.29 -18.43
C ASP A 8 -22.55 24.62 -17.83
N MET A 9 -21.38 25.23 -17.98
CA MET A 9 -20.14 24.76 -17.33
C MET A 9 -20.19 24.88 -15.82
N SER A 10 -20.78 25.95 -15.27
CA SER A 10 -20.97 26.14 -13.82
C SER A 10 -21.93 25.09 -13.25
N SER A 11 -23.07 24.88 -13.92
CA SER A 11 -24.07 23.88 -13.51
C SER A 11 -23.49 22.44 -13.51
N ASN A 12 -22.73 22.08 -14.54
CA ASN A 12 -22.08 20.77 -14.64
C ASN A 12 -20.97 20.58 -13.56
N TYR A 13 -20.25 21.65 -13.23
CA TYR A 13 -19.24 21.61 -12.16
C TYR A 13 -19.87 21.41 -10.77
N ASP A 14 -20.98 22.12 -10.49
CA ASP A 14 -21.69 22.01 -9.21
C ASP A 14 -22.34 20.62 -9.03
N LEU A 15 -22.87 20.04 -10.12
CA LEU A 15 -23.39 18.66 -10.13
C LEU A 15 -22.27 17.65 -9.85
N ALA A 16 -21.14 17.74 -10.56
CA ALA A 16 -20.00 16.85 -10.37
C ALA A 16 -19.44 16.95 -8.95
N LYS A 17 -19.36 18.15 -8.38
CA LYS A 17 -18.93 18.37 -6.99
C LYS A 17 -19.89 17.74 -5.99
N THR A 18 -21.20 17.89 -6.21
CA THR A 18 -22.23 17.29 -5.34
C THR A 18 -22.18 15.76 -5.38
N GLU A 19 -21.91 15.15 -6.52
CA GLU A 19 -21.74 13.70 -6.65
C GLU A 19 -20.46 13.21 -5.96
N ALA A 20 -19.34 13.92 -6.13
CA ALA A 20 -18.10 13.62 -5.43
C ALA A 20 -18.26 13.68 -3.90
N ASP A 21 -18.94 14.71 -3.38
CA ASP A 21 -19.21 14.83 -1.94
C ASP A 21 -20.08 13.68 -1.40
N LYS A 22 -21.02 13.16 -2.19
CA LYS A 22 -21.81 11.97 -1.82
C LYS A 22 -20.95 10.71 -1.76
N ILE A 23 -20.08 10.51 -2.74
CA ILE A 23 -19.16 9.36 -2.78
C ILE A 23 -18.20 9.42 -1.59
N ASP A 24 -17.62 10.57 -1.28
CA ASP A 24 -16.74 10.75 -0.13
C ASP A 24 -17.45 10.44 1.19
N ALA A 25 -18.72 10.86 1.33
CA ALA A 25 -19.53 10.54 2.49
C ALA A 25 -19.79 9.03 2.64
N GLN A 26 -20.06 8.34 1.52
CA GLN A 26 -20.21 6.87 1.52
C GLN A 26 -18.92 6.14 1.88
N ILE A 27 -17.78 6.59 1.36
CA ILE A 27 -16.47 6.04 1.73
C ILE A 27 -16.22 6.18 3.23
N VAL A 28 -16.46 7.37 3.78
CA VAL A 28 -16.30 7.63 5.22
C VAL A 28 -17.22 6.75 6.06
N GLU A 29 -18.46 6.53 5.66
CA GLU A 29 -19.39 5.66 6.38
C GLU A 29 -18.95 4.20 6.33
N THR A 30 -18.44 3.74 5.18
CA THR A 30 -17.89 2.39 5.03
C THR A 30 -16.62 2.21 5.88
N LEU A 31 -15.76 3.24 5.95
CA LEU A 31 -14.59 3.23 6.85
C LEU A 31 -14.99 3.12 8.32
N LYS A 32 -16.05 3.82 8.74
CA LYS A 32 -16.56 3.74 10.13
C LYS A 32 -17.13 2.37 10.47
N SER A 33 -17.79 1.74 9.51
CA SER A 33 -18.38 0.41 9.70
C SER A 33 -17.34 -0.74 9.71
N GLY A 34 -16.08 -0.45 9.34
CA GLY A 34 -15.01 -1.44 9.29
C GLY A 34 -15.01 -2.34 8.06
N HIS A 35 -15.85 -2.08 7.07
CA HIS A 35 -15.92 -2.87 5.85
C HIS A 35 -14.90 -2.38 4.82
N SER A 36 -14.33 -3.31 4.08
CA SER A 36 -13.51 -2.99 2.90
C SER A 36 -14.39 -2.50 1.75
N PHE A 37 -13.84 -1.65 0.89
CA PHE A 37 -14.57 -1.06 -0.24
C PHE A 37 -13.67 -0.94 -1.47
N ARG A 38 -14.31 -0.76 -2.63
CA ARG A 38 -13.65 -0.44 -3.88
C ARG A 38 -14.38 0.73 -4.54
N VAL A 39 -13.63 1.73 -4.95
CA VAL A 39 -14.14 2.85 -5.74
C VAL A 39 -13.79 2.62 -7.20
N GLU A 40 -14.81 2.49 -8.03
CA GLU A 40 -14.66 2.42 -9.49
C GLU A 40 -15.07 3.74 -10.11
N ALA A 41 -14.15 4.32 -10.85
CA ALA A 41 -14.40 5.60 -11.50
C ALA A 41 -13.53 5.73 -12.75
N GLY A 42 -14.03 6.40 -13.78
CA GLY A 42 -13.32 6.62 -15.03
C GLY A 42 -12.03 7.45 -14.87
N ALA A 43 -11.23 7.51 -15.92
CA ALA A 43 -10.06 8.38 -15.95
C ALA A 43 -10.50 9.86 -15.79
N GLY A 44 -9.78 10.62 -14.97
CA GLY A 44 -10.10 12.04 -14.70
C GLY A 44 -11.31 12.29 -13.79
N SER A 45 -11.92 11.27 -13.21
CA SER A 45 -13.10 11.38 -12.32
C SER A 45 -12.79 11.89 -10.90
N GLY A 46 -11.55 12.24 -10.59
CA GLY A 46 -11.19 12.77 -9.27
C GLY A 46 -10.84 11.71 -8.22
N LYS A 47 -10.52 10.45 -8.60
CA LYS A 47 -10.11 9.38 -7.65
C LYS A 47 -9.04 9.84 -6.66
N THR A 48 -7.97 10.47 -7.16
CA THR A 48 -6.89 11.00 -6.30
C THR A 48 -7.39 12.12 -5.38
N TYR A 49 -8.36 12.91 -5.81
CA TYR A 49 -8.99 13.94 -4.97
C TYR A 49 -9.76 13.30 -3.81
N SER A 50 -10.60 12.31 -4.09
CA SER A 50 -11.34 11.56 -3.06
C SER A 50 -10.39 10.83 -2.11
N LEU A 51 -9.30 10.22 -2.61
CA LEU A 51 -8.29 9.60 -1.78
C LEU A 51 -7.67 10.62 -0.78
N ASN A 52 -7.32 11.80 -1.24
CA ASN A 52 -6.78 12.85 -0.37
C ASN A 52 -7.78 13.27 0.72
N ARG A 53 -9.07 13.44 0.37
CA ARG A 53 -10.12 13.76 1.36
C ARG A 53 -10.32 12.66 2.39
N VAL A 54 -10.23 11.41 1.98
CA VAL A 54 -10.25 10.24 2.87
C VAL A 54 -9.06 10.27 3.84
N ILE A 55 -7.87 10.56 3.34
CA ILE A 55 -6.64 10.71 4.14
C ILE A 55 -6.80 11.83 5.18
N GLU A 56 -7.29 13.01 4.77
CA GLU A 56 -7.55 14.14 5.67
C GLU A 56 -8.56 13.76 6.76
N TRP A 57 -9.64 13.07 6.37
CA TRP A 57 -10.62 12.60 7.34
C TRP A 57 -10.04 11.60 8.35
N ILE A 58 -9.22 10.65 7.89
CA ILE A 58 -8.53 9.67 8.75
C ILE A 58 -7.61 10.40 9.74
N GLN A 59 -6.83 11.36 9.28
CA GLN A 59 -5.96 12.16 10.15
C GLN A 59 -6.74 12.90 11.23
N ALA A 60 -7.86 13.52 10.87
CA ALA A 60 -8.67 14.29 11.80
C ALA A 60 -9.42 13.43 12.83
N ASN A 61 -9.85 12.21 12.46
CA ASN A 61 -10.79 11.43 13.24
C ASN A 61 -10.21 10.16 13.88
N LYS A 62 -9.08 9.64 13.38
CA LYS A 62 -8.50 8.36 13.80
C LYS A 62 -7.12 8.49 14.47
N TRP A 63 -6.61 9.69 14.64
CA TRP A 63 -5.29 9.93 15.22
C TRP A 63 -5.11 9.25 16.58
N SER A 64 -6.03 9.47 17.51
CA SER A 64 -5.92 8.93 18.87
C SER A 64 -5.96 7.40 18.90
N ASP A 65 -6.72 6.79 18.02
CA ASP A 65 -6.90 5.33 17.97
C ASP A 65 -5.64 4.64 17.45
N TYR A 66 -5.11 5.08 16.33
CA TYR A 66 -3.96 4.46 15.68
C TYR A 66 -2.63 4.83 16.35
N SER A 67 -2.44 6.10 16.73
CA SER A 67 -1.23 6.56 17.39
C SER A 67 -1.00 5.86 18.73
N ARG A 68 -2.03 5.76 19.57
CA ARG A 68 -1.95 5.06 20.87
C ARG A 68 -1.58 3.59 20.73
N LYS A 69 -2.06 2.92 19.68
CA LYS A 69 -1.78 1.51 19.40
C LYS A 69 -0.50 1.30 18.60
N LYS A 70 0.20 2.38 18.20
CA LYS A 70 1.38 2.35 17.30
C LYS A 70 1.07 1.63 15.98
N GLN A 71 -0.14 1.85 15.47
CA GLN A 71 -0.62 1.32 14.21
C GLN A 71 -0.42 2.35 13.10
N ASN A 72 -0.28 1.87 11.87
CA ASN A 72 -0.12 2.72 10.71
C ASN A 72 -1.20 2.45 9.67
N VAL A 73 -1.71 3.50 9.06
CA VAL A 73 -2.49 3.42 7.83
C VAL A 73 -1.53 3.48 6.65
N VAL A 74 -1.65 2.56 5.72
CA VAL A 74 -0.80 2.55 4.53
C VAL A 74 -1.58 3.11 3.35
N CYS A 75 -0.92 3.98 2.57
CA CYS A 75 -1.45 4.46 1.31
C CYS A 75 -0.49 4.04 0.20
N ILE A 76 -0.88 3.02 -0.57
CA ILE A 76 -0.08 2.48 -1.67
C ILE A 76 -0.42 3.23 -2.94
N THR A 77 0.60 3.75 -3.62
CA THR A 77 0.49 4.41 -4.92
C THR A 77 1.44 3.76 -5.93
N TYR A 78 1.24 4.04 -7.20
CA TYR A 78 2.05 3.44 -8.26
C TYR A 78 3.43 4.09 -8.41
N THR A 79 3.57 5.39 -8.16
CA THR A 79 4.81 6.16 -8.43
C THR A 79 5.34 6.87 -7.19
N ASN A 80 6.66 7.09 -7.14
CA ASN A 80 7.28 7.92 -6.10
C ASN A 80 6.76 9.36 -6.11
N ALA A 81 6.48 9.93 -7.28
CA ALA A 81 5.89 11.27 -7.37
C ALA A 81 4.52 11.36 -6.67
N ALA A 82 3.68 10.32 -6.79
CA ALA A 82 2.40 10.28 -6.07
C ALA A 82 2.61 10.10 -4.55
N VAL A 83 3.62 9.31 -4.14
CA VAL A 83 4.02 9.20 -2.73
C VAL A 83 4.40 10.57 -2.17
N ASP A 84 5.24 11.33 -2.88
CA ASP A 84 5.71 12.65 -2.45
C ASP A 84 4.54 13.65 -2.31
N VAL A 85 3.62 13.67 -3.27
CA VAL A 85 2.41 14.53 -3.22
C VAL A 85 1.55 14.25 -2.00
N ILE A 86 1.39 12.98 -1.60
CA ILE A 86 0.66 12.63 -0.39
C ILE A 86 1.48 13.00 0.85
N ALA A 87 2.77 12.69 0.86
CA ALA A 87 3.66 12.96 2.01
C ALA A 87 3.73 14.45 2.36
N GLU A 88 3.75 15.35 1.38
CA GLU A 88 3.77 16.80 1.59
C GLU A 88 2.53 17.34 2.35
N ARG A 89 1.43 16.62 2.30
CA ARG A 89 0.17 16.98 2.98
C ARG A 89 0.05 16.40 4.39
N LEU A 90 0.95 15.51 4.76
CA LEU A 90 0.91 14.83 6.06
C LEU A 90 1.70 15.62 7.12
N ALA A 91 1.24 15.57 8.36
CA ALA A 91 2.02 16.07 9.48
C ALA A 91 3.29 15.22 9.69
N LYS A 92 4.36 15.83 10.25
CA LYS A 92 5.65 15.13 10.47
C LYS A 92 5.53 13.82 11.26
N ASP A 93 4.59 13.77 12.21
CA ASP A 93 4.37 12.60 13.06
C ASP A 93 3.16 11.77 12.59
N SER A 94 2.81 11.85 11.31
CA SER A 94 1.66 11.13 10.77
C SER A 94 1.83 9.62 10.92
N PHE A 95 0.74 8.97 11.33
CA PHE A 95 0.62 7.51 11.31
C PHE A 95 0.25 6.96 9.92
N ILE A 96 0.05 7.83 8.93
CA ILE A 96 -0.21 7.47 7.54
C ILE A 96 1.12 7.35 6.81
N LEU A 97 1.33 6.23 6.15
CA LEU A 97 2.54 5.86 5.44
C LEU A 97 2.25 5.77 3.93
N PRO A 98 2.46 6.86 3.17
CA PRO A 98 2.44 6.77 1.72
C PRO A 98 3.65 5.97 1.25
N SER A 99 3.45 5.07 0.29
CA SER A 99 4.51 4.18 -0.18
C SER A 99 4.19 3.59 -1.54
N THR A 100 5.21 3.23 -2.31
CA THR A 100 5.03 2.31 -3.44
C THR A 100 4.86 0.88 -2.92
N ILE A 101 4.27 0.00 -3.75
CA ILE A 101 4.06 -1.40 -3.34
C ILE A 101 5.36 -2.12 -2.98
N HIS A 102 6.46 -1.87 -3.70
CA HIS A 102 7.77 -2.47 -3.41
C HIS A 102 8.36 -1.96 -2.11
N SER A 103 8.34 -0.64 -1.89
CA SER A 103 8.83 -0.05 -0.65
C SER A 103 8.03 -0.51 0.56
N PHE A 104 6.71 -0.61 0.43
CA PHE A 104 5.83 -1.14 1.48
C PHE A 104 6.14 -2.62 1.77
N ALA A 105 6.16 -3.46 0.73
CA ALA A 105 6.46 -4.88 0.86
C ALA A 105 7.81 -5.09 1.56
N TRP A 106 8.86 -4.40 1.11
CA TRP A 106 10.18 -4.48 1.74
C TRP A 106 10.16 -4.06 3.21
N ASN A 107 9.54 -2.92 3.52
CA ASN A 107 9.43 -2.44 4.90
C ASN A 107 8.64 -3.39 5.82
N ALA A 108 7.71 -4.15 5.26
CA ALA A 108 6.97 -5.17 6.00
C ALA A 108 7.82 -6.42 6.29
N ILE A 109 8.72 -6.83 5.37
CA ILE A 109 9.44 -8.11 5.47
C ILE A 109 10.90 -8.01 5.91
N LYS A 110 11.59 -6.87 5.72
CA LYS A 110 13.04 -6.74 5.97
C LYS A 110 13.51 -7.15 7.37
N GLN A 111 12.64 -7.07 8.38
CA GLN A 111 12.96 -7.49 9.74
C GLN A 111 12.94 -9.02 9.94
N TYR A 112 12.41 -9.78 8.98
CA TYR A 112 12.32 -11.24 9.04
C TYR A 112 13.54 -11.89 8.38
N GLN A 113 14.75 -11.42 8.73
CA GLN A 113 16.00 -11.84 8.09
C GLN A 113 16.21 -13.35 8.10
N LYS A 114 15.85 -14.06 9.18
CA LYS A 114 15.95 -15.51 9.21
C LYS A 114 15.14 -16.17 8.10
N PHE A 115 13.88 -15.76 7.90
CA PHE A 115 13.04 -16.27 6.81
C PHE A 115 13.65 -15.93 5.44
N LEU A 116 14.13 -14.69 5.27
CA LEU A 116 14.73 -14.24 4.00
C LEU A 116 15.98 -15.07 3.69
N ILE A 117 16.90 -15.21 4.63
CA ILE A 117 18.14 -16.01 4.48
C ILE A 117 17.79 -17.46 4.16
N ASP A 118 16.94 -18.10 4.96
CA ASP A 118 16.51 -19.49 4.74
C ASP A 118 15.93 -19.66 3.33
N THR A 119 15.09 -18.73 2.88
CA THR A 119 14.46 -18.80 1.56
C THR A 119 15.45 -18.64 0.41
N VAL A 120 16.34 -17.64 0.48
CA VAL A 120 17.29 -17.37 -0.62
C VAL A 120 18.40 -18.41 -0.70
N THR A 121 18.70 -19.12 0.40
CA THR A 121 19.72 -20.17 0.43
C THR A 121 19.19 -21.55 0.03
N THR A 122 17.87 -21.77 0.15
CA THR A 122 17.25 -23.06 -0.16
C THR A 122 16.48 -23.10 -1.47
N ASN A 123 16.16 -21.94 -2.05
CA ASN A 123 15.40 -21.84 -3.30
C ASN A 123 16.26 -21.21 -4.41
N ASP A 124 16.57 -22.00 -5.42
CA ASP A 124 17.37 -21.59 -6.59
C ASP A 124 16.77 -20.41 -7.35
N GLU A 125 15.47 -20.15 -7.24
CA GLU A 125 14.81 -18.99 -7.85
C GLU A 125 15.44 -17.66 -7.41
N TYR A 126 15.97 -17.59 -6.17
CA TYR A 126 16.58 -16.39 -5.59
C TYR A 126 18.10 -16.41 -5.62
N ARG A 127 18.69 -17.40 -6.30
CA ARG A 127 20.15 -17.53 -6.38
C ARG A 127 20.77 -16.27 -6.95
N ALA A 128 21.87 -15.84 -6.37
CA ALA A 128 22.67 -14.73 -6.90
C ALA A 128 23.23 -15.09 -8.28
N ASP A 129 23.16 -14.15 -9.21
CA ASP A 129 23.69 -14.30 -10.58
C ASP A 129 25.22 -14.24 -10.57
N ASP A 130 25.79 -13.45 -9.64
CA ASP A 130 27.22 -13.30 -9.41
C ASP A 130 27.55 -13.00 -7.94
N GLY A 131 28.84 -12.88 -7.61
CA GLY A 131 29.34 -12.50 -6.29
C GLY A 131 30.19 -13.55 -5.60
N ASP A 132 30.40 -13.38 -4.31
CA ASP A 132 31.22 -14.25 -3.50
C ASP A 132 30.49 -15.55 -3.06
N PHE A 133 31.23 -16.53 -2.57
CA PHE A 133 30.68 -17.80 -2.06
C PHE A 133 30.52 -17.80 -0.52
N ASN A 134 30.64 -16.65 0.14
CA ASN A 134 30.49 -16.54 1.57
C ASN A 134 29.08 -16.92 2.02
N GLN A 135 28.94 -17.33 3.27
CA GLN A 135 27.62 -17.58 3.84
C GLN A 135 26.78 -16.29 3.83
N VAL A 136 25.51 -16.42 3.46
CA VAL A 136 24.56 -15.29 3.54
C VAL A 136 24.25 -15.00 5.00
N MET A 137 24.51 -13.77 5.42
CA MET A 137 24.25 -13.26 6.77
C MET A 137 23.13 -12.22 6.79
N GLU A 138 22.92 -11.57 5.65
CA GLU A 138 21.90 -10.54 5.48
C GLU A 138 21.32 -10.60 4.08
N VAL A 139 20.05 -10.24 3.95
CA VAL A 139 19.36 -10.09 2.67
C VAL A 139 18.86 -8.66 2.53
N THR A 140 19.14 -8.06 1.41
CA THR A 140 18.59 -6.75 1.00
C THR A 140 18.15 -6.79 -0.46
N TYR A 141 17.73 -5.69 -1.07
CA TYR A 141 17.38 -5.66 -2.48
C TYR A 141 17.97 -4.45 -3.20
N THR A 142 18.07 -4.58 -4.51
CA THR A 142 18.53 -3.54 -5.42
C THR A 142 17.63 -3.44 -6.64
N LEU A 143 17.73 -2.34 -7.38
CA LEU A 143 17.06 -2.18 -8.68
C LEU A 143 17.78 -2.91 -9.83
N GLY A 144 19.02 -3.37 -9.58
CA GLY A 144 19.84 -4.09 -10.56
C GLY A 144 19.53 -5.59 -10.62
N HIS A 145 20.58 -6.39 -10.78
CA HIS A 145 20.53 -7.85 -10.80
C HIS A 145 20.80 -8.43 -9.39
N ARG A 146 20.59 -9.74 -9.24
CA ARG A 146 20.93 -10.45 -7.99
C ARG A 146 22.43 -10.64 -7.92
N TYR A 147 23.03 -10.26 -6.80
CA TYR A 147 24.43 -10.53 -6.51
C TYR A 147 24.65 -10.73 -5.01
N LYS A 148 25.84 -11.25 -4.67
CA LYS A 148 26.22 -11.45 -3.27
C LYS A 148 27.60 -10.85 -3.02
N GLU A 149 27.70 -10.05 -1.97
CA GLU A 149 28.93 -9.37 -1.59
C GLU A 149 29.02 -9.26 -0.07
N ASN A 150 30.21 -9.61 0.50
CA ASN A 150 30.49 -9.51 1.94
C ASN A 150 29.44 -10.18 2.84
N GLY A 151 28.86 -11.31 2.41
CA GLY A 151 27.82 -12.02 3.14
C GLY A 151 26.42 -11.38 3.03
N ILE A 152 26.25 -10.34 2.24
CA ILE A 152 24.96 -9.72 1.95
C ILE A 152 24.48 -10.23 0.60
N GLN A 153 23.29 -10.79 0.54
CA GLN A 153 22.64 -11.11 -0.73
C GLN A 153 21.68 -10.01 -1.12
N TYR A 154 21.90 -9.46 -2.32
CA TYR A 154 21.08 -8.44 -2.94
C TYR A 154 20.09 -9.11 -3.87
N LEU A 155 18.81 -8.94 -3.59
CA LEU A 155 17.71 -9.45 -4.41
C LEU A 155 17.38 -8.51 -5.56
N TYR A 156 16.80 -9.05 -6.62
CA TYR A 156 16.15 -8.25 -7.64
C TYR A 156 14.88 -7.61 -7.10
N HIS A 157 14.51 -6.48 -7.66
CA HIS A 157 13.37 -5.67 -7.19
C HIS A 157 12.07 -6.47 -7.05
N ASP A 158 11.74 -7.29 -8.06
CA ASP A 158 10.49 -8.06 -8.06
C ASP A 158 10.48 -9.24 -7.07
N ASP A 159 11.66 -9.70 -6.62
CA ASP A 159 11.75 -10.77 -5.62
C ASP A 159 11.12 -10.36 -4.29
N VAL A 160 11.18 -9.06 -3.97
CA VAL A 160 10.57 -8.50 -2.77
C VAL A 160 9.08 -8.80 -2.72
N LEU A 161 8.36 -8.65 -3.86
CA LEU A 161 6.92 -8.91 -3.92
C LEU A 161 6.61 -10.39 -3.74
N LYS A 162 7.43 -11.28 -4.31
CA LYS A 162 7.28 -12.74 -4.15
C LYS A 162 7.51 -13.17 -2.70
N LEU A 163 8.56 -12.66 -2.06
CA LEU A 163 8.87 -12.95 -0.66
C LEU A 163 7.79 -12.38 0.29
N PHE A 164 7.26 -11.22 -0.02
CA PHE A 164 6.12 -10.66 0.72
C PHE A 164 4.88 -11.56 0.59
N CYS A 165 4.59 -12.06 -0.61
CA CYS A 165 3.51 -13.02 -0.83
C CYS A 165 3.73 -14.30 0.01
N ALA A 166 4.94 -14.86 0.03
CA ALA A 166 5.25 -16.05 0.82
C ALA A 166 5.05 -15.82 2.32
N LEU A 167 5.40 -14.64 2.83
CA LEU A 167 5.11 -14.27 4.23
C LEU A 167 3.61 -14.04 4.48
N LEU A 168 2.87 -13.47 3.55
CA LEU A 168 1.41 -13.35 3.66
C LEU A 168 0.71 -14.71 3.75
N ASP A 169 1.30 -15.78 3.21
CA ASP A 169 0.78 -17.15 3.37
C ASP A 169 1.02 -17.71 4.79
N ASN A 170 1.90 -17.08 5.59
CA ASN A 170 2.17 -17.46 6.98
C ASN A 170 1.17 -16.82 7.96
N THR A 171 0.44 -17.64 8.72
CA THR A 171 -0.61 -17.16 9.63
C THR A 171 -0.08 -16.26 10.77
N LYS A 172 1.13 -16.54 11.29
CA LYS A 172 1.72 -15.72 12.36
C LYS A 172 2.10 -14.34 11.82
N PHE A 173 2.68 -14.30 10.62
CA PHE A 173 2.99 -13.04 9.94
C PHE A 173 1.72 -12.22 9.71
N ARG A 174 0.66 -12.82 9.17
CA ARG A 174 -0.62 -12.13 8.94
C ARG A 174 -1.19 -11.46 10.18
N ARG A 175 -1.13 -12.13 11.34
CA ARG A 175 -1.61 -11.55 12.61
C ARG A 175 -0.83 -10.31 13.02
N VAL A 176 0.50 -10.35 12.90
CA VAL A 176 1.37 -9.21 13.20
C VAL A 176 1.14 -8.09 12.19
N PHE A 177 1.05 -8.44 10.92
CA PHE A 177 0.80 -7.53 9.81
C PHE A 177 -0.53 -6.78 9.98
N ALA A 178 -1.62 -7.50 10.22
CA ALA A 178 -2.95 -6.94 10.42
C ALA A 178 -3.02 -6.01 11.66
N ASN A 179 -2.33 -6.39 12.74
CA ASN A 179 -2.27 -5.53 13.92
C ASN A 179 -1.47 -4.25 13.68
N LYS A 180 -0.42 -4.30 12.86
CA LYS A 180 0.42 -3.13 12.54
C LYS A 180 -0.23 -2.21 11.51
N TYR A 181 -0.95 -2.77 10.55
CA TYR A 181 -1.57 -2.07 9.42
C TYR A 181 -3.08 -2.34 9.38
N PRO A 182 -3.89 -1.66 10.21
CA PRO A 182 -5.33 -1.91 10.27
C PRO A 182 -6.12 -1.38 9.08
N LEU A 183 -5.52 -0.50 8.29
CA LEU A 183 -6.13 0.07 7.08
C LEU A 183 -5.06 0.22 5.99
N ILE A 184 -5.38 -0.27 4.81
CA ILE A 184 -4.53 -0.18 3.61
C ILE A 184 -5.35 0.41 2.47
N LEU A 185 -5.02 1.61 2.04
CA LEU A 185 -5.58 2.26 0.87
C LEU A 185 -4.68 1.98 -0.34
N ILE A 186 -5.26 1.57 -1.46
CA ILE A 186 -4.50 1.25 -2.68
C ILE A 186 -5.06 2.11 -3.81
N ASP A 187 -4.26 3.05 -4.29
CA ASP A 187 -4.53 3.81 -5.50
C ASP A 187 -4.11 2.98 -6.73
N GLU A 188 -4.95 2.99 -7.77
CA GLU A 188 -4.75 2.21 -9.01
C GLU A 188 -4.48 0.72 -8.71
N TYR A 189 -5.37 0.09 -7.92
CA TYR A 189 -5.19 -1.29 -7.47
C TYR A 189 -5.06 -2.31 -8.62
N GLN A 190 -5.62 -2.00 -9.81
CA GLN A 190 -5.51 -2.84 -11.01
C GLN A 190 -4.07 -2.93 -11.53
N ASP A 191 -3.21 -1.93 -11.25
CA ASP A 191 -1.80 -1.90 -11.64
C ASP A 191 -0.89 -2.51 -10.58
N THR A 192 -1.46 -2.87 -9.42
CA THR A 192 -0.73 -3.51 -8.33
C THR A 192 -0.50 -4.99 -8.62
N TYR A 193 0.62 -5.53 -8.15
CA TYR A 193 1.01 -6.93 -8.35
C TYR A 193 -0.12 -7.88 -7.90
N LYS A 194 -0.78 -8.50 -8.89
CA LYS A 194 -1.99 -9.32 -8.69
C LYS A 194 -1.87 -10.36 -7.57
N PRO A 195 -0.75 -11.12 -7.42
CA PRO A 195 -0.63 -12.11 -6.34
C PRO A 195 -0.72 -11.53 -4.93
N ILE A 196 -0.41 -10.24 -4.72
CA ILE A 196 -0.60 -9.55 -3.43
C ILE A 196 -2.08 -9.25 -3.24
N ILE A 197 -2.75 -8.72 -4.26
CA ILE A 197 -4.19 -8.42 -4.21
C ILE A 197 -5.00 -9.69 -3.92
N ASP A 198 -4.69 -10.79 -4.60
CA ASP A 198 -5.36 -12.08 -4.37
C ASP A 198 -5.22 -12.56 -2.91
N ARG A 199 -4.04 -12.34 -2.28
CA ARG A 199 -3.82 -12.66 -0.87
C ARG A 199 -4.53 -11.72 0.09
N PHE A 200 -4.60 -10.44 -0.23
CA PHE A 200 -5.36 -9.49 0.56
C PHE A 200 -6.84 -9.85 0.56
N ILE A 201 -7.39 -10.18 -0.61
CA ILE A 201 -8.78 -10.64 -0.74
C ILE A 201 -8.98 -11.95 0.03
N GLY A 202 -8.27 -13.01 -0.30
CA GLY A 202 -8.52 -14.35 0.23
C GLY A 202 -8.13 -14.53 1.71
N HIS A 203 -7.17 -13.75 2.23
CA HIS A 203 -6.74 -13.89 3.62
C HIS A 203 -7.40 -12.92 4.59
N PHE A 204 -7.85 -11.76 4.12
CA PHE A 204 -8.37 -10.71 4.99
C PHE A 204 -9.81 -10.36 4.65
N ILE A 205 -10.12 -9.98 3.41
CA ILE A 205 -11.45 -9.47 3.04
C ILE A 205 -12.49 -10.58 3.12
N GLU A 206 -12.29 -11.73 2.46
CA GLU A 206 -13.24 -12.85 2.46
C GLU A 206 -13.42 -13.49 3.83
N LYS A 207 -12.43 -13.37 4.72
CA LYS A 207 -12.49 -13.90 6.08
C LYS A 207 -12.93 -12.88 7.12
N GLU A 208 -13.17 -11.65 6.68
CA GLU A 208 -13.50 -10.52 7.56
C GLU A 208 -12.51 -10.37 8.73
N THR A 209 -11.24 -10.64 8.46
CA THR A 209 -10.17 -10.61 9.46
C THR A 209 -9.00 -9.78 8.96
N GLY A 210 -8.49 -8.89 9.80
CA GLY A 210 -7.28 -8.15 9.48
C GLY A 210 -7.52 -6.73 9.01
N PRO A 211 -6.67 -6.21 8.10
CA PRO A 211 -6.80 -4.85 7.59
C PRO A 211 -8.12 -4.63 6.86
N GLN A 212 -8.61 -3.41 6.96
CA GLN A 212 -9.62 -2.86 6.06
C GLN A 212 -8.91 -2.37 4.77
N PHE A 213 -9.54 -2.48 3.62
CA PHE A 213 -9.01 -2.09 2.32
C PHE A 213 -9.94 -1.12 1.61
#